data_83e18cc288894a1e2caa4ca863b04d71
#
_entry.id   83e18cc288894a1e2caa4ca863b04d71
#
_cell.length_a   1.000
_cell.length_b   1.000
_cell.length_c   1.000
_cell.angle_alpha   90.00
_cell.angle_beta   90.00
_cell.angle_gamma   90.00
#
_symmetry.space_group_name_H-M   'P 1'
#
loop_
_entity.id
_entity.type
_entity.pdbx_description
1 polymer ?
#
loop_
_entity_poly.entity_id
_entity_poly.type
_entity_poly.pdbx_seq_one_letter_code
_entity_poly.pdbx_strand_id
1 'polypeptide(L)'
;ALRLVEGAYLAAATGLIWLALYYLPVGGALFRLALPLPLILLQLRRGNRSGAEGLLLSVLLLTALMGPLRGPLLLFPYGLLSLWLGWSWCRGISWWLSWSGGVVLGTAGFLVRVLVLSLLVGENLWVVITRAGSALLERLIAVLHLPITPDLTQVQLMALLLVVVQEVIYV
;
A
#
# COMPACT_ATOMS: atom_id res chain seq x y z
N ALA A 1 22.13 -11.50 19.45
CA ALA A 1 22.87 -11.03 18.26
C ALA A 1 22.17 -11.41 16.95
N LEU A 2 21.86 -12.69 16.68
CA LEU A 2 21.24 -13.16 15.42
C LEU A 2 19.87 -12.50 15.10
N ARG A 3 19.04 -12.23 16.11
CA ARG A 3 17.73 -11.58 15.91
C ARG A 3 17.87 -10.15 15.38
N LEU A 4 18.81 -9.40 15.91
CA LEU A 4 19.04 -8.00 15.49
C LEU A 4 19.59 -7.95 14.07
N VAL A 5 20.52 -8.82 13.73
CA VAL A 5 21.11 -8.88 12.38
C VAL A 5 20.07 -9.26 11.34
N GLU A 6 19.26 -10.28 11.61
CA GLU A 6 18.19 -10.71 10.70
C GLU A 6 17.11 -9.64 10.56
N GLY A 7 16.72 -8.98 11.66
CA GLY A 7 15.77 -7.86 11.63
C GLY A 7 16.29 -6.68 10.83
N ALA A 8 17.56 -6.29 11.03
CA ALA A 8 18.16 -5.21 10.25
C ALA A 8 18.28 -5.54 8.77
N TYR A 9 18.64 -6.78 8.44
CA TYR A 9 18.75 -7.23 7.05
C TYR A 9 17.41 -7.21 6.31
N LEU A 10 16.34 -7.74 6.93
CA LEU A 10 15.01 -7.78 6.34
C LEU A 10 14.36 -6.38 6.28
N ALA A 11 14.65 -5.53 7.28
CA ALA A 11 14.25 -4.12 7.23
C ALA A 11 14.94 -3.36 6.08
N ALA A 12 16.23 -3.59 5.89
CA ALA A 12 16.98 -3.02 4.78
C ALA A 12 16.46 -3.53 3.42
N ALA A 13 16.13 -4.82 3.31
CA ALA A 13 15.53 -5.40 2.11
C ALA A 13 14.20 -4.72 1.77
N THR A 14 13.31 -4.50 2.77
CA THR A 14 12.07 -3.74 2.57
C THR A 14 12.34 -2.33 2.07
N GLY A 15 13.32 -1.65 2.66
CA GLY A 15 13.75 -0.32 2.25
C GLY A 15 14.25 -0.28 0.80
N LEU A 16 15.06 -1.26 0.39
CA LEU A 16 15.57 -1.38 -0.99
C LEU A 16 14.45 -1.63 -1.99
N ILE A 17 13.48 -2.50 -1.68
CA ILE A 17 12.31 -2.75 -2.53
C ILE A 17 11.48 -1.47 -2.69
N TRP A 18 11.30 -0.70 -1.60
CA TRP A 18 10.62 0.59 -1.64
C TRP A 18 11.34 1.62 -2.50
N LEU A 19 12.66 1.73 -2.38
CA LEU A 19 13.49 2.58 -3.23
C LEU A 19 13.39 2.16 -4.70
N ALA A 20 13.46 0.85 -4.96
CA ALA A 20 13.33 0.31 -6.31
C ALA A 20 11.97 0.68 -6.93
N LEU A 21 10.89 0.61 -6.14
CA LEU A 21 9.55 1.01 -6.58
C LEU A 21 9.47 2.48 -7.05
N TYR A 22 10.24 3.37 -6.40
CA TYR A 22 10.22 4.80 -6.73
C TYR A 22 11.18 5.19 -7.85
N TYR A 23 12.33 4.54 -7.95
CA TYR A 23 13.40 4.96 -8.87
C TYR A 23 13.49 4.10 -10.13
N LEU A 24 12.98 2.86 -10.12
CA LEU A 24 12.98 2.01 -11.28
C LEU A 24 11.68 2.17 -12.09
N PRO A 25 11.76 2.51 -13.39
CA PRO A 25 10.58 2.69 -14.23
C PRO A 25 9.91 1.37 -14.63
N VAL A 26 10.60 0.24 -14.42
CA VAL A 26 10.14 -1.10 -14.84
C VAL A 26 9.94 -1.99 -13.63
N GLY A 27 8.86 -2.80 -13.63
CA GLY A 27 8.63 -3.80 -12.60
C GLY A 27 7.87 -3.32 -11.35
N GLY A 28 7.27 -2.11 -11.39
CA GLY A 28 6.56 -1.55 -10.24
C GLY A 28 5.51 -2.46 -9.61
N ALA A 29 4.80 -3.27 -10.41
CA ALA A 29 3.83 -4.24 -9.89
C ALA A 29 4.51 -5.37 -9.10
N LEU A 30 5.63 -5.90 -9.59
CA LEU A 30 6.41 -6.95 -8.91
C LEU A 30 7.00 -6.43 -7.59
N PHE A 31 7.54 -5.23 -7.57
CA PHE A 31 8.07 -4.61 -6.35
C PHE A 31 6.98 -4.35 -5.32
N ARG A 32 5.77 -3.97 -5.74
CA ARG A 32 4.62 -3.83 -4.84
C ARG A 32 4.27 -5.17 -4.18
N LEU A 33 4.20 -6.26 -4.95
CA LEU A 33 3.92 -7.60 -4.43
C LEU A 33 5.04 -8.11 -3.51
N ALA A 34 6.29 -7.81 -3.82
CA ALA A 34 7.44 -8.23 -3.02
C ALA A 34 7.59 -7.45 -1.70
N LEU A 35 7.04 -6.24 -1.63
CA LEU A 35 7.28 -5.28 -0.54
C LEU A 35 6.86 -5.79 0.85
N PRO A 36 5.69 -6.44 1.06
CA PRO A 36 5.31 -6.96 2.36
C PRO A 36 6.08 -8.23 2.77
N LEU A 37 6.67 -8.97 1.82
CA LEU A 37 7.27 -10.28 2.07
C LEU A 37 8.40 -10.28 3.12
N PRO A 38 9.39 -9.36 3.09
CA PRO A 38 10.47 -9.41 4.08
C PRO A 38 9.97 -9.21 5.52
N LEU A 39 8.98 -8.34 5.71
CA LEU A 39 8.38 -8.08 7.03
C LEU A 39 7.52 -9.25 7.50
N ILE A 40 6.75 -9.87 6.61
CA ILE A 40 5.98 -11.09 6.90
C ILE A 40 6.94 -12.23 7.28
N LEU A 41 8.03 -12.43 6.54
CA LEU A 41 9.04 -13.44 6.85
C LEU A 41 9.68 -13.20 8.21
N LEU A 42 10.01 -11.95 8.54
CA LEU A 42 10.55 -11.59 9.84
C LEU A 42 9.57 -11.95 10.96
N GLN A 43 8.29 -11.65 10.75
CA GLN A 43 7.25 -11.92 11.72
C GLN A 43 6.99 -13.41 11.92
N LEU A 44 6.95 -14.19 10.84
CA LEU A 44 6.81 -15.65 10.90
C LEU A 44 7.98 -16.33 11.60
N ARG A 45 9.20 -15.83 11.40
CA ARG A 45 10.40 -16.42 12.00
C ARG A 45 10.64 -16.00 13.45
N ARG A 46 10.33 -14.78 13.80
CA ARG A 46 10.72 -14.14 15.07
C ARG A 46 9.56 -13.66 15.92
N GLY A 47 8.34 -13.74 15.39
CA GLY A 47 7.12 -13.32 16.05
C GLY A 47 6.74 -11.86 15.80
N ASN A 48 5.55 -11.50 16.25
CA ASN A 48 4.89 -10.22 15.95
C ASN A 48 5.70 -8.99 16.39
N ARG A 49 6.38 -9.09 17.54
CA ARG A 49 7.19 -7.99 18.05
C ARG A 49 8.36 -7.65 17.13
N SER A 50 9.04 -8.70 16.64
CA SER A 50 10.15 -8.50 15.69
C SER A 50 9.69 -7.97 14.34
N GLY A 51 8.48 -8.34 13.87
CA GLY A 51 7.88 -7.75 12.69
C GLY A 51 7.62 -6.25 12.83
N ALA A 52 7.07 -5.83 13.98
CA ALA A 52 6.83 -4.42 14.27
C ALA A 52 8.15 -3.63 14.42
N GLU A 53 9.16 -4.20 15.08
CA GLU A 53 10.52 -3.62 15.18
C GLU A 53 11.15 -3.48 13.79
N GLY A 54 11.02 -4.49 12.93
CA GLY A 54 11.50 -4.45 11.55
C GLY A 54 10.80 -3.38 10.70
N LEU A 55 9.49 -3.24 10.83
CA LEU A 55 8.74 -2.17 10.15
C LEU A 55 9.22 -0.78 10.62
N LEU A 56 9.38 -0.58 11.93
CA LEU A 56 9.86 0.68 12.49
C LEU A 56 11.26 1.01 11.98
N LEU A 57 12.16 0.02 11.94
CA LEU A 57 13.50 0.18 11.38
C LEU A 57 13.46 0.54 9.89
N SER A 58 12.59 -0.10 9.10
CA SER A 58 12.41 0.21 7.68
C SER A 58 11.92 1.66 7.48
N VAL A 59 10.96 2.10 8.28
CA VAL A 59 10.44 3.47 8.22
C VAL A 59 11.51 4.49 8.60
N LEU A 60 12.27 4.23 9.67
CA LEU A 60 13.36 5.11 10.07
C LEU A 60 14.46 5.20 9.00
N LEU A 61 14.84 4.05 8.43
CA LEU A 61 15.81 3.99 7.34
C LEU A 61 15.33 4.80 6.13
N LEU A 62 14.09 4.61 5.71
CA LEU A 62 13.52 5.34 4.58
C LEU A 62 13.33 6.83 4.89
N THR A 63 13.01 7.18 6.12
CA THR A 63 12.95 8.57 6.56
C THR A 63 14.31 9.26 6.45
N ALA A 64 15.38 8.55 6.79
CA ALA A 64 16.74 9.06 6.64
C ALA A 64 17.16 9.18 5.16
N LEU A 65 16.74 8.25 4.29
CA LEU A 65 17.15 8.21 2.88
C LEU A 65 16.29 9.09 1.96
N MET A 66 14.96 9.09 2.16
CA MET A 66 13.98 9.75 1.29
C MET A 66 13.34 11.00 1.92
N GLY A 67 13.66 11.27 3.17
CA GLY A 67 13.12 12.38 3.93
C GLY A 67 11.88 12.04 4.78
N PRO A 68 11.51 12.96 5.70
CA PRO A 68 10.49 12.71 6.73
C PRO A 68 9.08 12.55 6.20
N LEU A 69 8.82 12.95 4.96
CA LEU A 69 7.50 12.83 4.34
C LEU A 69 7.30 11.49 3.64
N ARG A 70 8.32 10.99 2.94
CA ARG A 70 8.22 9.79 2.11
C ARG A 70 8.47 8.50 2.88
N GLY A 71 9.31 8.53 3.91
CA GLY A 71 9.59 7.37 4.76
C GLY A 71 8.36 6.81 5.44
N PRO A 72 7.58 7.63 6.18
CA PRO A 72 6.37 7.18 6.86
C PRO A 72 5.24 6.68 5.95
N LEU A 73 5.25 7.05 4.67
CA LEU A 73 4.27 6.56 3.69
C LEU A 73 4.35 5.05 3.45
N LEU A 74 5.48 4.41 3.81
CA LEU A 74 5.58 2.96 3.83
C LEU A 74 4.57 2.33 4.80
N LEU A 75 4.26 2.98 5.92
CA LEU A 75 3.29 2.46 6.91
C LEU A 75 1.94 2.19 6.27
N PHE A 76 1.49 3.08 5.36
CA PHE A 76 0.19 3.02 4.74
C PHE A 76 0.31 2.80 3.21
N PRO A 77 -0.32 1.78 2.65
CA PRO A 77 -1.02 0.63 3.26
C PRO A 77 -0.10 -0.54 3.64
N TYR A 78 1.13 -0.59 3.08
CA TYR A 78 1.98 -1.78 3.01
C TYR A 78 2.49 -2.29 4.36
N GLY A 79 2.91 -1.39 5.25
CA GLY A 79 3.43 -1.75 6.56
C GLY A 79 2.38 -2.41 7.44
N LEU A 80 1.20 -1.81 7.52
CA LEU A 80 0.07 -2.36 8.30
C LEU A 80 -0.42 -3.67 7.70
N LEU A 81 -0.47 -3.78 6.38
CA LEU A 81 -0.85 -5.00 5.69
C LEU A 81 0.14 -6.14 6.03
N SER A 82 1.45 -5.87 5.99
CA SER A 82 2.48 -6.85 6.34
C SER A 82 2.30 -7.36 7.76
N LEU A 83 2.06 -6.46 8.72
CA LEU A 83 1.85 -6.83 10.12
C LEU A 83 0.57 -7.65 10.30
N TRP A 84 -0.50 -7.29 9.62
CA TRP A 84 -1.76 -8.03 9.68
C TRP A 84 -1.62 -9.45 9.11
N LEU A 85 -1.07 -9.59 7.91
CA LEU A 85 -0.88 -10.88 7.27
C LEU A 85 0.06 -11.78 8.09
N GLY A 86 1.19 -11.26 8.53
CA GLY A 86 2.11 -12.00 9.36
C GLY A 86 1.49 -12.43 10.71
N TRP A 87 0.71 -11.55 11.35
CA TRP A 87 0.01 -11.87 12.59
C TRP A 87 -1.08 -12.92 12.40
N SER A 88 -1.89 -12.81 11.35
CA SER A 88 -2.96 -13.76 11.04
C SER A 88 -2.41 -15.14 10.72
N TRP A 89 -1.31 -15.21 9.98
CA TRP A 89 -0.66 -16.48 9.63
C TRP A 89 0.05 -17.11 10.83
N CYS A 90 0.67 -16.32 11.71
CA CYS A 90 1.23 -16.82 12.97
C CYS A 90 0.15 -17.44 13.88
N ARG A 91 -1.09 -16.98 13.79
CA ARG A 91 -2.23 -17.49 14.60
C ARG A 91 -3.02 -18.59 13.92
N GLY A 92 -2.70 -18.95 12.69
CA GLY A 92 -3.46 -19.94 11.94
C GLY A 92 -4.90 -19.51 11.65
N ILE A 93 -5.13 -18.19 11.52
CA ILE A 93 -6.45 -17.66 11.16
C ILE A 93 -6.82 -18.15 9.77
N SER A 94 -8.10 -18.43 9.52
CA SER A 94 -8.58 -18.89 8.23
C SER A 94 -8.18 -17.93 7.11
N TRP A 95 -7.84 -18.49 5.96
CA TRP A 95 -7.38 -17.71 4.80
C TRP A 95 -8.36 -16.58 4.42
N TRP A 96 -9.65 -16.87 4.45
CA TRP A 96 -10.70 -15.90 4.13
C TRP A 96 -10.73 -14.69 5.07
N LEU A 97 -10.55 -14.90 6.37
CA LEU A 97 -10.48 -13.83 7.36
C LEU A 97 -9.18 -13.02 7.23
N SER A 98 -8.07 -13.70 6.96
CA SER A 98 -6.79 -13.05 6.72
C SER A 98 -6.85 -12.14 5.49
N TRP A 99 -7.41 -12.66 4.39
CA TRP A 99 -7.58 -11.95 3.14
C TRP A 99 -8.56 -10.77 3.27
N SER A 100 -9.77 -11.00 3.79
CA SER A 100 -10.77 -9.93 3.95
C SER A 100 -10.29 -8.80 4.87
N GLY A 101 -9.63 -9.14 5.97
CA GLY A 101 -8.99 -8.16 6.85
C GLY A 101 -7.86 -7.39 6.15
N GLY A 102 -7.08 -8.07 5.30
CA GLY A 102 -6.06 -7.45 4.46
C GLY A 102 -6.64 -6.44 3.48
N VAL A 103 -7.72 -6.78 2.78
CA VAL A 103 -8.43 -5.87 1.86
C VAL A 103 -8.94 -4.62 2.58
N VAL A 104 -9.56 -4.79 3.75
CA VAL A 104 -10.07 -3.66 4.56
C VAL A 104 -8.92 -2.75 4.99
N LEU A 105 -7.84 -3.33 5.52
CA LEU A 105 -6.67 -2.57 5.96
C LEU A 105 -5.94 -1.90 4.80
N GLY A 106 -5.81 -2.58 3.66
CA GLY A 106 -5.21 -2.03 2.45
C GLY A 106 -6.01 -0.82 1.94
N THR A 107 -7.33 -0.98 1.81
CA THR A 107 -8.23 0.11 1.39
C THR A 107 -8.19 1.29 2.36
N ALA A 108 -8.29 1.03 3.67
CA ALA A 108 -8.21 2.06 4.69
C ALA A 108 -6.83 2.76 4.66
N GLY A 109 -5.75 1.99 4.55
CA GLY A 109 -4.39 2.51 4.44
C GLY A 109 -4.19 3.38 3.20
N PHE A 110 -4.76 2.98 2.05
CA PHE A 110 -4.75 3.80 0.85
C PHE A 110 -5.46 5.15 1.06
N LEU A 111 -6.65 5.13 1.65
CA LEU A 111 -7.42 6.36 1.95
C LEU A 111 -6.66 7.27 2.91
N VAL A 112 -6.07 6.72 3.97
CA VAL A 112 -5.22 7.48 4.90
C VAL A 112 -4.02 8.08 4.17
N ARG A 113 -3.37 7.34 3.28
CA ARG A 113 -2.27 7.84 2.46
C ARG A 113 -2.69 9.01 1.57
N VAL A 114 -3.85 8.90 0.90
CA VAL A 114 -4.39 10.00 0.07
C VAL A 114 -4.69 11.22 0.93
N LEU A 115 -5.27 11.03 2.11
CA LEU A 115 -5.57 12.11 3.05
C LEU A 115 -4.30 12.81 3.54
N VAL A 116 -3.29 12.05 3.96
CA VAL A 116 -2.00 12.60 4.41
C VAL A 116 -1.33 13.38 3.28
N LEU A 117 -1.30 12.83 2.06
CA LEU A 117 -0.73 13.51 0.90
C LEU A 117 -1.52 14.77 0.54
N SER A 118 -2.87 14.74 0.64
CA SER A 118 -3.71 15.93 0.44
C SER A 118 -3.36 17.06 1.41
N LEU A 119 -3.17 16.72 2.68
CA LEU A 119 -2.78 17.71 3.71
C LEU A 119 -1.40 18.31 3.44
N LEU A 120 -0.47 17.50 2.92
CA LEU A 120 0.89 17.94 2.63
C LEU A 120 1.00 18.83 1.39
N VAL A 121 0.21 18.53 0.36
CA VAL A 121 0.19 19.29 -0.91
C VAL A 121 -0.70 20.52 -0.80
N GLY A 122 -1.62 20.55 0.17
CA GLY A 122 -2.61 21.63 0.33
C GLY A 122 -3.76 21.55 -0.68
N GLU A 123 -3.83 20.49 -1.48
CA GLU A 123 -4.89 20.22 -2.44
C GLU A 123 -5.59 18.90 -2.13
N ASN A 124 -6.88 18.83 -2.40
CA ASN A 124 -7.63 17.60 -2.21
C ASN A 124 -7.28 16.60 -3.33
N LEU A 125 -6.30 15.74 -3.07
CA LEU A 125 -5.84 14.72 -4.03
C LEU A 125 -6.95 13.76 -4.45
N TRP A 126 -7.95 13.52 -3.60
CA TRP A 126 -9.10 12.72 -3.97
C TRP A 126 -9.88 13.36 -5.13
N VAL A 127 -10.06 14.67 -5.10
CA VAL A 127 -10.71 15.42 -6.18
C VAL A 127 -9.85 15.40 -7.46
N VAL A 128 -8.54 15.47 -7.32
CA VAL A 128 -7.62 15.37 -8.48
C VAL A 128 -7.70 14.00 -9.13
N ILE A 129 -7.68 12.93 -8.33
CA ILE A 129 -7.78 11.55 -8.81
C ILE A 129 -9.14 11.31 -9.47
N THR A 130 -10.24 11.77 -8.86
CA THR A 130 -11.59 11.60 -9.42
C THR A 130 -11.76 12.41 -10.69
N ARG A 131 -11.23 13.61 -10.81
CA ARG A 131 -11.22 14.39 -12.05
C ARG A 131 -10.40 13.73 -13.16
N ALA A 132 -9.23 13.20 -12.84
CA ALA A 132 -8.44 12.45 -13.81
C ALA A 132 -9.18 11.18 -14.27
N GLY A 133 -9.85 10.50 -13.34
CA GLY A 133 -10.71 9.34 -13.63
C GLY A 133 -11.89 9.68 -14.53
N SER A 134 -12.59 10.80 -14.26
CA SER A 134 -13.70 11.25 -15.12
C SER A 134 -13.24 11.58 -16.54
N ALA A 135 -12.11 12.26 -16.68
CA ALA A 135 -11.57 12.59 -17.99
C ALA A 135 -11.18 11.34 -18.80
N LEU A 136 -10.68 10.28 -18.14
CA LEU A 136 -10.42 9.00 -18.79
C LEU A 136 -11.72 8.28 -19.19
N LEU A 137 -12.72 8.28 -18.30
CA LEU A 137 -14.05 7.72 -18.58
C LEU A 137 -14.75 8.43 -19.74
N GLU A 138 -14.72 9.76 -19.78
CA GLU A 138 -15.27 10.54 -20.88
C GLU A 138 -14.60 10.20 -22.21
N ARG A 139 -13.28 10.00 -22.22
CA ARG A 139 -12.56 9.56 -23.43
C ARG A 139 -12.97 8.14 -23.84
N LEU A 140 -13.12 7.21 -22.91
CA LEU A 140 -13.57 5.86 -23.19
C LEU A 140 -15.01 5.84 -23.70
N ILE A 141 -15.90 6.62 -23.11
CA ILE A 141 -17.29 6.78 -23.52
C ILE A 141 -17.36 7.36 -24.94
N ALA A 142 -16.54 8.37 -25.24
CA ALA A 142 -16.46 8.97 -26.56
C ALA A 142 -15.98 7.97 -27.63
N VAL A 143 -14.97 7.14 -27.29
CA VAL A 143 -14.46 6.09 -28.20
C VAL A 143 -15.50 4.98 -28.41
N LEU A 144 -16.24 4.61 -27.34
CA LEU A 144 -17.25 3.55 -27.39
C LEU A 144 -18.64 4.03 -27.87
N HIS A 145 -18.80 5.34 -28.13
CA HIS A 145 -20.08 5.96 -28.57
C HIS A 145 -21.25 5.65 -27.64
N LEU A 146 -21.00 5.52 -26.31
CA LEU A 146 -22.05 5.25 -25.34
C LEU A 146 -22.75 6.57 -24.93
N PRO A 147 -24.08 6.64 -24.92
CA PRO A 147 -24.84 7.85 -24.53
C PRO A 147 -24.97 7.94 -22.99
N ILE A 148 -23.85 7.91 -22.26
CA ILE A 148 -23.84 7.96 -20.80
C ILE A 148 -23.05 9.18 -20.36
N THR A 149 -23.66 10.08 -19.59
CA THR A 149 -22.97 11.16 -18.87
C THR A 149 -22.75 10.71 -17.43
N PRO A 150 -21.53 10.39 -17.01
CA PRO A 150 -21.28 9.95 -15.65
C PRO A 150 -21.48 11.12 -14.68
N ASP A 151 -22.32 10.92 -13.66
CA ASP A 151 -22.48 11.87 -12.57
C ASP A 151 -21.26 11.80 -11.64
N LEU A 152 -20.92 12.92 -11.00
CA LEU A 152 -19.74 13.06 -10.13
C LEU A 152 -19.75 12.01 -9.00
N THR A 153 -20.92 11.69 -8.47
CA THR A 153 -21.13 10.65 -7.45
C THR A 153 -20.81 9.26 -7.99
N GLN A 154 -21.17 8.96 -9.23
CA GLN A 154 -20.87 7.68 -9.87
C GLN A 154 -19.38 7.52 -10.12
N VAL A 155 -18.69 8.58 -10.52
CA VAL A 155 -17.22 8.57 -10.70
C VAL A 155 -16.49 8.33 -9.38
N GLN A 156 -16.95 8.94 -8.28
CA GLN A 156 -16.38 8.72 -6.97
C GLN A 156 -16.57 7.29 -6.46
N LEU A 157 -17.78 6.74 -6.66
CA LEU A 157 -18.06 5.34 -6.32
C LEU A 157 -17.25 4.37 -7.16
N MET A 158 -17.11 4.62 -8.46
CA MET A 158 -16.26 3.82 -9.35
C MET A 158 -14.78 3.88 -8.92
N ALA A 159 -14.27 5.06 -8.58
CA ALA A 159 -12.90 5.21 -8.10
C ALA A 159 -12.67 4.42 -6.80
N LEU A 160 -13.60 4.49 -5.86
CA LEU A 160 -13.53 3.75 -4.61
C LEU A 160 -13.63 2.23 -4.85
N LEU A 161 -14.52 1.80 -5.72
CA LEU A 161 -14.66 0.40 -6.11
C LEU A 161 -13.38 -0.12 -6.78
N LEU A 162 -12.74 0.69 -7.62
CA LEU A 162 -11.50 0.36 -8.30
C LEU A 162 -10.33 0.19 -7.30
N VAL A 163 -10.29 1.02 -6.26
CA VAL A 163 -9.32 0.87 -5.15
C VAL A 163 -9.56 -0.44 -4.42
N VAL A 164 -10.83 -0.77 -4.09
CA VAL A 164 -11.17 -2.03 -3.42
C VAL A 164 -10.79 -3.23 -4.30
N VAL A 165 -11.12 -3.20 -5.58
CA VAL A 165 -10.77 -4.27 -6.53
C VAL A 165 -9.26 -4.43 -6.65
N GLN A 166 -8.51 -3.32 -6.68
CA GLN A 166 -7.06 -3.35 -6.69
C GLN A 166 -6.51 -4.03 -5.43
N GLU A 167 -7.03 -3.72 -4.24
CA GLU A 167 -6.62 -4.35 -3.00
C GLU A 167 -7.03 -5.83 -2.93
N VAL A 168 -8.20 -6.18 -3.47
CA VAL A 168 -8.67 -7.58 -3.60
C VAL A 168 -7.69 -8.42 -4.43
N ILE A 169 -7.14 -7.86 -5.51
CA ILE A 169 -6.17 -8.54 -6.37
C ILE A 169 -4.77 -8.55 -5.72
N TYR A 170 -4.46 -7.52 -4.93
CA TYR A 170 -3.15 -7.34 -4.32
C TYR A 170 -2.93 -8.22 -3.10
N VAL A 171 -3.92 -8.45 -2.27
CA VAL A 171 -3.88 -9.26 -1.04
C VAL A 171 -4.11 -10.74 -1.34
#